data_9f8d059d2c303602feab19a3c15b7802
#
_entry.id   9f8d059d2c303602feab19a3c15b7802
#
_cell.length_a   1.000
_cell.length_b   1.000
_cell.length_c   1.000
_cell.angle_alpha   90.00
_cell.angle_beta   90.00
_cell.angle_gamma   90.00
#
_symmetry.space_group_name_H-M   'P 1'
#
loop_
_entity.id
_entity.type
_entity.pdbx_description
1 polymer ?
#
loop_
_entity_poly.entity_id
_entity_poly.type
_entity_poly.pdbx_seq_one_letter_code
_entity_poly.pdbx_strand_id
1 'polypeptide(L)'
;SDSPEYVGPVGGTLSAGTINGNGRIYFYHVNEMDLPHKIAIVLENQTAYPTSVHVMRQLKSVATPDYFAAGRDLSRKDLEQPLNESPDARPLYSLSIPPQGRQLIFSDLENTPVNRDALFTGIVDIKTEGPIFARVMMLPMGMDPVDASHWVKNLPIDEIQLRGTYTGAKRNMEVTTPFDTSLGGAFVE
;
A
#
# COMPACT_ATOMS: atom_id res chain seq x y z
N SER A 1 4.91 2.57 1.45
CA SER A 1 5.52 2.73 2.77
C SER A 1 6.36 1.52 3.10
N ASP A 2 7.58 1.74 3.51
CA ASP A 2 8.58 0.75 3.81
C ASP A 2 9.37 1.15 5.09
N SER A 3 9.04 2.28 5.67
CA SER A 3 9.69 2.82 6.87
C SER A 3 8.63 3.21 7.92
N PRO A 4 8.80 2.75 9.18
CA PRO A 4 9.81 1.81 9.62
C PRO A 4 9.52 0.41 9.07
N GLU A 5 10.57 -0.32 8.65
CA GLU A 5 10.40 -1.71 8.20
C GLU A 5 9.90 -2.57 9.37
N TYR A 6 10.54 -2.45 10.52
CA TYR A 6 10.21 -3.16 11.75
C TYR A 6 9.33 -2.27 12.65
N VAL A 7 8.11 -2.72 12.92
CA VAL A 7 7.12 -1.95 13.66
C VAL A 7 7.05 -2.43 15.11
N GLY A 8 7.52 -1.60 16.01
CA GLY A 8 7.51 -1.79 17.48
C GLY A 8 7.91 -0.48 18.21
N PRO A 9 7.74 -0.40 19.53
CA PRO A 9 7.05 -1.30 20.47
C PRO A 9 5.52 -1.14 20.47
N VAL A 10 4.98 -0.19 19.73
CA VAL A 10 3.53 0.05 19.59
C VAL A 10 3.18 0.26 18.13
N GLY A 11 1.99 -0.17 17.73
CA GLY A 11 1.46 0.10 16.41
C GLY A 11 1.18 1.60 16.19
N GLY A 12 0.93 1.96 14.95
CA GLY A 12 0.68 3.35 14.59
C GLY A 12 0.49 3.59 13.11
N THR A 13 0.49 4.85 12.70
CA THR A 13 0.47 5.23 11.30
C THR A 13 1.86 5.05 10.69
N LEU A 14 1.94 4.15 9.73
CA LEU A 14 3.15 3.81 8.98
C LEU A 14 3.44 4.86 7.91
N SER A 15 2.39 5.27 7.19
CA SER A 15 2.49 6.28 6.14
C SER A 15 1.16 7.00 5.97
N ALA A 16 1.23 8.26 5.59
CA ALA A 16 0.05 9.03 5.22
C ALA A 16 0.40 10.06 4.15
N GLY A 17 -0.55 10.32 3.24
CA GLY A 17 -0.37 11.30 2.18
C GLY A 17 -1.60 11.45 1.29
N THR A 18 -1.63 12.54 0.53
CA THR A 18 -2.75 12.83 -0.37
C THR A 18 -2.52 12.20 -1.74
N ILE A 19 -3.55 11.54 -2.26
CA ILE A 19 -3.63 10.99 -3.61
C ILE A 19 -4.69 11.79 -4.37
N ASN A 20 -4.37 12.20 -5.59
CA ASN A 20 -5.31 12.87 -6.49
C ASN A 20 -5.14 12.28 -7.90
N GLY A 21 -6.20 11.66 -8.43
CA GLY A 21 -6.14 10.88 -9.67
C GLY A 21 -5.66 9.46 -9.44
N ASN A 22 -4.78 8.95 -10.30
CA ASN A 22 -4.25 7.59 -10.19
C ASN A 22 -3.20 7.51 -9.09
N GLY A 23 -3.30 6.51 -8.22
CA GLY A 23 -2.35 6.30 -7.15
C GLY A 23 -2.14 4.83 -6.82
N ARG A 24 -0.93 4.52 -6.36
CA ARG A 24 -0.57 3.22 -5.82
C ARG A 24 -0.20 3.38 -4.36
N ILE A 25 -0.88 2.63 -3.50
CA ILE A 25 -0.53 2.47 -2.10
C ILE A 25 0.25 1.18 -1.98
N TYR A 26 1.51 1.28 -1.60
CA TYR A 26 2.39 0.14 -1.34
C TYR A 26 2.79 0.12 0.12
N PHE A 27 2.78 -1.05 0.74
CA PHE A 27 3.25 -1.24 2.11
C PHE A 27 4.10 -2.52 2.23
N TYR A 28 5.10 -2.47 3.12
CA TYR A 28 6.04 -3.55 3.39
C TYR A 28 6.53 -3.37 4.83
N HIS A 29 6.01 -4.17 5.76
CA HIS A 29 6.31 -3.98 7.18
C HIS A 29 6.33 -5.30 7.94
N VAL A 30 7.22 -5.38 8.93
CA VAL A 30 7.36 -6.50 9.86
C VAL A 30 6.75 -6.10 11.21
N ASN A 31 5.98 -6.99 11.81
CA ASN A 31 5.50 -6.79 13.17
C ASN A 31 6.54 -7.28 14.18
N GLU A 32 7.15 -6.36 14.95
CA GLU A 32 8.05 -6.69 16.08
C GLU A 32 7.34 -6.81 17.43
N MET A 33 6.04 -6.55 17.47
CA MET A 33 5.26 -6.63 18.70
C MET A 33 4.89 -8.07 19.05
N ASP A 34 4.76 -8.37 20.34
CA ASP A 34 4.49 -9.73 20.82
C ASP A 34 3.14 -10.30 20.36
N LEU A 35 2.15 -9.42 20.20
CA LEU A 35 0.81 -9.81 19.78
C LEU A 35 0.61 -9.62 18.28
N PRO A 36 -0.29 -10.41 17.66
CA PRO A 36 -0.66 -10.19 16.26
C PRO A 36 -1.27 -8.80 16.05
N HIS A 37 -0.83 -8.14 14.99
CA HIS A 37 -1.36 -6.87 14.52
C HIS A 37 -1.95 -7.04 13.12
N LYS A 38 -2.64 -6.03 12.64
CA LYS A 38 -3.18 -5.96 11.28
C LYS A 38 -2.68 -4.72 10.57
N ILE A 39 -2.58 -4.79 9.25
CA ILE A 39 -2.45 -3.60 8.40
C ILE A 39 -3.84 -3.12 8.04
N ALA A 40 -4.06 -1.82 8.13
CA ALA A 40 -5.30 -1.18 7.69
C ALA A 40 -4.99 0.05 6.84
N ILE A 41 -5.80 0.28 5.82
CA ILE A 41 -5.72 1.47 4.97
C ILE A 41 -7.04 2.22 5.09
N VAL A 42 -6.98 3.43 5.64
CA VAL A 42 -8.14 4.32 5.77
C VAL A 42 -7.96 5.51 4.85
N LEU A 43 -9.01 5.78 4.08
CA LEU A 43 -9.13 6.95 3.23
C LEU A 43 -9.96 8.02 3.93
N GLU A 44 -9.50 9.26 3.87
CA GLU A 44 -10.17 10.44 4.44
C GLU A 44 -10.42 11.49 3.35
N ASN A 45 -11.64 11.91 3.22
CA ASN A 45 -12.01 13.02 2.37
C ASN A 45 -11.97 14.32 3.18
N GLN A 46 -10.93 15.12 2.99
CA GLN A 46 -10.75 16.41 3.67
C GLN A 46 -11.40 17.58 2.93
N THR A 47 -12.15 17.30 1.86
CA THR A 47 -12.83 18.34 1.05
C THR A 47 -14.24 18.62 1.55
N ALA A 48 -14.86 19.65 0.98
CA ALA A 48 -16.24 20.04 1.29
C ALA A 48 -17.30 19.28 0.45
N TYR A 49 -16.87 18.42 -0.48
CA TYR A 49 -17.75 17.68 -1.40
C TYR A 49 -17.48 16.18 -1.31
N PRO A 50 -18.49 15.33 -1.60
CA PRO A 50 -18.24 13.89 -1.72
C PRO A 50 -17.20 13.60 -2.79
N THR A 51 -16.33 12.61 -2.53
CA THR A 51 -15.28 12.21 -3.47
C THR A 51 -15.39 10.72 -3.75
N SER A 52 -15.41 10.36 -5.03
CA SER A 52 -15.40 8.95 -5.46
C SER A 52 -13.98 8.42 -5.51
N VAL A 53 -13.83 7.19 -5.02
CA VAL A 53 -12.60 6.43 -5.11
C VAL A 53 -12.89 5.09 -5.78
N HIS A 54 -12.20 4.80 -6.85
CA HIS A 54 -12.30 3.56 -7.59
C HIS A 54 -11.10 2.69 -7.25
N VAL A 55 -11.35 1.52 -6.66
CA VAL A 55 -10.30 0.54 -6.37
C VAL A 55 -10.13 -0.33 -7.60
N MET A 56 -8.98 -0.17 -8.24
CA MET A 56 -8.69 -0.82 -9.53
C MET A 56 -8.07 -2.19 -9.34
N ARG A 57 -7.22 -2.35 -8.30
CA ARG A 57 -6.54 -3.61 -8.02
C ARG A 57 -6.12 -3.67 -6.56
N GLN A 58 -6.14 -4.89 -6.00
CA GLN A 58 -5.69 -5.18 -4.64
C GLN A 58 -4.86 -6.46 -4.63
N LEU A 59 -3.61 -6.37 -4.19
CA LEU A 59 -2.71 -7.50 -4.04
C LEU A 59 -2.12 -7.51 -2.64
N LYS A 60 -1.95 -8.70 -2.07
CA LYS A 60 -1.25 -8.89 -0.81
C LYS A 60 -0.48 -10.21 -0.81
N SER A 61 0.64 -10.25 -0.08
CA SER A 61 1.35 -11.48 0.22
C SER A 61 0.64 -12.29 1.31
N VAL A 62 1.14 -13.46 1.63
CA VAL A 62 0.93 -14.06 2.96
C VAL A 62 1.79 -13.32 3.99
N ALA A 63 1.28 -13.19 5.22
CA ALA A 63 2.10 -12.71 6.34
C ALA A 63 2.98 -13.87 6.82
N THR A 64 4.31 -13.73 6.73
CA THR A 64 5.26 -14.81 7.00
C THR A 64 6.60 -14.28 7.51
N PRO A 65 7.30 -15.02 8.40
CA PRO A 65 8.67 -14.70 8.76
C PRO A 65 9.70 -15.00 7.65
N ASP A 66 9.32 -15.68 6.58
CA ASP A 66 10.12 -15.79 5.35
C ASP A 66 9.88 -14.56 4.47
N TYR A 67 10.72 -13.53 4.65
CA TYR A 67 10.61 -12.24 3.94
C TYR A 67 10.78 -12.38 2.43
N PHE A 68 11.67 -13.32 2.00
CA PHE A 68 11.84 -13.60 0.58
C PHE A 68 10.59 -14.26 -0.02
N ALA A 69 9.93 -15.14 0.72
CA ALA A 69 8.69 -15.75 0.26
C ALA A 69 7.57 -14.70 0.13
N ALA A 70 7.44 -13.78 1.10
CA ALA A 70 6.47 -12.69 1.03
C ALA A 70 6.70 -11.79 -0.18
N GLY A 71 7.95 -11.35 -0.38
CA GLY A 71 8.32 -10.49 -1.51
C GLY A 71 8.10 -11.18 -2.86
N ARG A 72 8.52 -12.45 -3.00
CA ARG A 72 8.30 -13.24 -4.23
C ARG A 72 6.82 -13.45 -4.52
N ASP A 73 6.00 -13.73 -3.50
CA ASP A 73 4.55 -13.94 -3.68
C ASP A 73 3.89 -12.66 -4.19
N LEU A 74 4.19 -11.50 -3.61
CA LEU A 74 3.65 -10.24 -4.09
C LEU A 74 4.12 -9.91 -5.51
N SER A 75 5.43 -10.06 -5.79
CA SER A 75 5.99 -9.78 -7.12
C SER A 75 5.39 -10.69 -8.20
N ARG A 76 5.22 -11.99 -7.88
CA ARG A 76 4.54 -12.93 -8.78
C ARG A 76 3.11 -12.49 -9.07
N LYS A 77 2.34 -12.11 -8.04
CA LYS A 77 0.96 -11.62 -8.20
C LYS A 77 0.91 -10.34 -9.02
N ASP A 78 1.85 -9.41 -8.82
CA ASP A 78 1.93 -8.15 -9.57
C ASP A 78 2.17 -8.40 -11.06
N LEU A 79 3.01 -9.39 -11.41
CA LEU A 79 3.26 -9.80 -12.79
C LEU A 79 2.10 -10.58 -13.41
N GLU A 80 1.49 -11.50 -12.68
CA GLU A 80 0.37 -12.34 -13.17
C GLU A 80 -0.94 -11.56 -13.29
N GLN A 81 -1.10 -10.51 -12.51
CA GLN A 81 -2.31 -9.68 -12.45
C GLN A 81 -1.95 -8.21 -12.69
N PRO A 82 -1.47 -7.86 -13.89
CA PRO A 82 -1.07 -6.48 -14.19
C PRO A 82 -2.26 -5.51 -14.05
N LEU A 83 -1.96 -4.28 -13.64
CA LEU A 83 -2.98 -3.23 -13.60
C LEU A 83 -3.51 -2.99 -15.02
N ASN A 84 -4.83 -3.09 -15.18
CA ASN A 84 -5.47 -2.70 -16.43
C ASN A 84 -5.54 -1.16 -16.49
N GLU A 85 -4.76 -0.58 -17.38
CA GLU A 85 -4.68 0.87 -17.58
C GLU A 85 -5.53 1.39 -18.74
N SER A 86 -6.37 0.54 -19.32
CA SER A 86 -7.32 0.94 -20.35
C SER A 86 -8.25 2.05 -19.83
N PRO A 87 -8.61 3.05 -20.65
CA PRO A 87 -9.63 4.04 -20.27
C PRO A 87 -10.96 3.41 -19.84
N ASP A 88 -11.28 2.22 -20.39
CA ASP A 88 -12.51 1.48 -20.10
C ASP A 88 -12.34 0.45 -18.97
N ALA A 89 -11.19 0.46 -18.27
CA ALA A 89 -10.94 -0.45 -17.16
C ALA A 89 -11.98 -0.27 -16.05
N ARG A 90 -12.63 -1.38 -15.69
CA ARG A 90 -13.62 -1.38 -14.62
C ARG A 90 -12.95 -1.55 -13.27
N PRO A 91 -13.32 -0.75 -12.26
CA PRO A 91 -12.84 -0.97 -10.90
C PRO A 91 -13.36 -2.28 -10.34
N LEU A 92 -12.64 -2.84 -9.37
CA LEU A 92 -13.11 -3.95 -8.55
C LEU A 92 -14.37 -3.52 -7.77
N TYR A 93 -14.32 -2.32 -7.21
CA TYR A 93 -15.44 -1.64 -6.57
C TYR A 93 -15.15 -0.13 -6.46
N SER A 94 -16.19 0.63 -6.11
CA SER A 94 -16.08 2.07 -5.91
C SER A 94 -16.66 2.47 -4.56
N LEU A 95 -16.07 3.49 -3.97
CA LEU A 95 -16.48 4.10 -2.71
C LEU A 95 -16.85 5.54 -2.96
N SER A 96 -17.89 6.03 -2.28
CA SER A 96 -18.21 7.46 -2.22
C SER A 96 -17.99 7.92 -0.78
N ILE A 97 -16.95 8.73 -0.57
CA ILE A 97 -16.57 9.19 0.75
C ILE A 97 -17.16 10.60 0.95
N PRO A 98 -18.07 10.78 1.93
CA PRO A 98 -18.70 12.09 2.17
C PRO A 98 -17.67 13.13 2.62
N PRO A 99 -18.01 14.42 2.58
CA PRO A 99 -17.16 15.47 3.13
C PRO A 99 -16.75 15.16 4.56
N GLN A 100 -15.46 15.32 4.86
CA GLN A 100 -14.85 15.02 6.17
C GLN A 100 -15.02 13.55 6.63
N GLY A 101 -15.53 12.69 5.73
CA GLY A 101 -15.74 11.28 6.02
C GLY A 101 -14.46 10.47 5.92
N ARG A 102 -14.47 9.29 6.57
CA ARG A 102 -13.41 8.30 6.51
C ARG A 102 -13.97 6.94 6.17
N GLN A 103 -13.21 6.15 5.44
CA GLN A 103 -13.62 4.81 5.05
C GLN A 103 -12.43 3.88 4.95
N LEU A 104 -12.60 2.68 5.51
CA LEU A 104 -11.66 1.58 5.35
C LEU A 104 -11.71 1.08 3.90
N ILE A 105 -10.54 0.87 3.32
CA ILE A 105 -10.40 0.24 2.01
C ILE A 105 -9.57 -1.03 2.16
N PHE A 106 -9.80 -2.01 1.28
CA PHE A 106 -9.15 -3.32 1.31
C PHE A 106 -9.38 -4.05 2.65
N SER A 107 -10.65 -4.29 2.96
CA SER A 107 -11.10 -4.88 4.23
C SER A 107 -10.46 -6.24 4.55
N ASP A 108 -9.99 -6.99 3.56
CA ASP A 108 -9.25 -8.25 3.75
C ASP A 108 -7.98 -8.09 4.59
N LEU A 109 -7.36 -6.90 4.59
CA LEU A 109 -6.17 -6.63 5.41
C LEU A 109 -6.50 -6.68 6.90
N GLU A 110 -7.67 -6.18 7.26
CA GLU A 110 -8.13 -6.13 8.64
C GLU A 110 -8.26 -7.52 9.28
N ASN A 111 -8.54 -8.53 8.46
CA ASN A 111 -8.71 -9.91 8.90
C ASN A 111 -7.43 -10.75 8.77
N THR A 112 -6.32 -10.17 8.31
CA THR A 112 -5.05 -10.87 8.17
C THR A 112 -4.16 -10.60 9.38
N PRO A 113 -3.96 -11.58 10.29
CA PRO A 113 -3.07 -11.40 11.42
C PRO A 113 -1.61 -11.42 10.94
N VAL A 114 -0.88 -10.38 11.30
CA VAL A 114 0.56 -10.28 11.14
C VAL A 114 1.18 -10.64 12.49
N ASN A 115 1.66 -11.85 12.63
CA ASN A 115 2.29 -12.34 13.85
C ASN A 115 3.65 -11.68 14.05
N ARG A 116 4.21 -11.81 15.26
CA ARG A 116 5.57 -11.35 15.54
C ARG A 116 6.55 -11.90 14.51
N ASP A 117 7.50 -11.08 14.10
CA ASP A 117 8.54 -11.35 13.11
C ASP A 117 8.02 -11.72 11.70
N ALA A 118 6.72 -11.58 11.46
CA ALA A 118 6.17 -11.76 10.13
C ALA A 118 6.20 -10.45 9.33
N LEU A 119 6.67 -10.58 8.09
CA LEU A 119 6.53 -9.55 7.06
C LEU A 119 5.17 -9.66 6.40
N PHE A 120 4.52 -8.53 6.20
CA PHE A 120 3.31 -8.42 5.39
C PHE A 120 3.44 -7.26 4.41
N THR A 121 3.16 -7.52 3.14
CA THR A 121 3.30 -6.55 2.06
C THR A 121 2.12 -6.59 1.10
N GLY A 122 1.82 -5.45 0.47
CA GLY A 122 0.71 -5.37 -0.47
C GLY A 122 0.71 -4.11 -1.33
N ILE A 123 -0.12 -4.16 -2.35
CA ILE A 123 -0.34 -3.11 -3.34
C ILE A 123 -1.84 -2.87 -3.46
N VAL A 124 -2.25 -1.61 -3.41
CA VAL A 124 -3.61 -1.16 -3.75
C VAL A 124 -3.52 -0.05 -4.79
N ASP A 125 -4.03 -0.31 -5.96
CA ASP A 125 -4.12 0.68 -7.03
C ASP A 125 -5.51 1.31 -7.03
N ILE A 126 -5.56 2.64 -6.94
CA ILE A 126 -6.80 3.42 -6.89
C ILE A 126 -6.81 4.54 -7.93
N LYS A 127 -8.01 4.96 -8.28
CA LYS A 127 -8.25 6.19 -9.02
C LYS A 127 -9.25 7.05 -8.23
N THR A 128 -8.91 8.30 -7.99
CA THR A 128 -9.76 9.23 -7.22
C THR A 128 -10.25 10.36 -8.13
N GLU A 129 -11.49 10.80 -7.91
CA GLU A 129 -12.08 11.93 -8.64
C GLU A 129 -11.74 13.29 -8.01
N GLY A 130 -11.08 13.28 -6.88
CA GLY A 130 -10.59 14.43 -6.16
C GLY A 130 -9.54 14.02 -5.13
N PRO A 131 -8.94 14.97 -4.40
CA PRO A 131 -7.91 14.66 -3.42
C PRO A 131 -8.48 13.83 -2.27
N ILE A 132 -7.80 12.71 -1.97
CA ILE A 132 -8.08 11.81 -0.85
C ILE A 132 -6.82 11.66 -0.02
N PHE A 133 -6.94 11.80 1.29
CA PHE A 133 -5.85 11.53 2.22
C PHE A 133 -5.88 10.06 2.62
N ALA A 134 -4.84 9.32 2.25
CA ALA A 134 -4.70 7.90 2.55
C ALA A 134 -3.77 7.70 3.74
N ARG A 135 -4.14 6.81 4.66
CA ARG A 135 -3.37 6.46 5.85
C ARG A 135 -3.20 4.95 5.93
N VAL A 136 -1.96 4.50 5.96
CA VAL A 136 -1.59 3.09 6.20
C VAL A 136 -1.18 2.95 7.66
N MET A 137 -1.77 2.00 8.37
CA MET A 137 -1.56 1.81 9.81
C MET A 137 -1.28 0.35 10.13
N MET A 138 -0.46 0.10 11.16
CA MET A 138 -0.38 -1.20 11.84
C MET A 138 -1.05 -1.07 13.20
N LEU A 139 -2.07 -1.89 13.45
CA LEU A 139 -2.96 -1.77 14.61
C LEU A 139 -3.16 -3.13 15.30
N PRO A 140 -3.42 -3.17 16.60
CA PRO A 140 -3.91 -4.38 17.27
C PRO A 140 -5.14 -4.95 16.56
N MET A 141 -5.27 -6.28 16.53
CA MET A 141 -6.36 -6.96 15.82
C MET A 141 -7.77 -6.49 16.21
N GLY A 142 -8.00 -6.19 17.48
CA GLY A 142 -9.32 -5.76 17.99
C GLY A 142 -9.64 -4.26 17.81
N MET A 143 -8.73 -3.46 17.26
CA MET A 143 -8.93 -2.03 17.14
C MET A 143 -9.67 -1.69 15.84
N ASP A 144 -10.70 -0.81 15.91
CA ASP A 144 -11.37 -0.29 14.72
C ASP A 144 -10.44 0.68 13.96
N PRO A 145 -10.16 0.43 12.66
CA PRO A 145 -9.21 1.26 11.93
C PRO A 145 -9.72 2.68 11.64
N VAL A 146 -11.03 2.85 11.44
CA VAL A 146 -11.61 4.18 11.16
C VAL A 146 -11.51 5.02 12.42
N ASP A 147 -11.91 4.49 13.57
CA ASP A 147 -11.77 5.17 14.86
C ASP A 147 -10.29 5.46 15.16
N ALA A 148 -9.40 4.49 15.00
CA ALA A 148 -7.97 4.65 15.24
C ALA A 148 -7.35 5.76 14.38
N SER A 149 -7.82 5.93 13.15
CA SER A 149 -7.31 6.94 12.22
C SER A 149 -7.45 8.39 12.72
N HIS A 150 -8.31 8.64 13.72
CA HIS A 150 -8.51 9.96 14.32
C HIS A 150 -7.39 10.36 15.29
N TRP A 151 -6.72 9.40 15.92
CA TRP A 151 -5.82 9.70 17.05
C TRP A 151 -4.48 8.94 17.02
N VAL A 152 -4.37 7.89 16.22
CA VAL A 152 -3.12 7.12 16.14
C VAL A 152 -2.01 7.96 15.52
N LYS A 153 -0.88 8.04 16.24
CA LYS A 153 0.26 8.86 15.83
C LYS A 153 1.04 8.24 14.67
N ASN A 154 1.71 9.08 13.91
CA ASN A 154 2.70 8.65 12.95
C ASN A 154 3.89 8.02 13.68
N LEU A 155 4.30 6.85 13.24
CA LEU A 155 5.54 6.25 13.71
C LEU A 155 6.74 7.00 13.13
N PRO A 156 7.89 7.03 13.84
CA PRO A 156 9.12 7.58 13.29
C PRO A 156 9.55 6.76 12.06
N ILE A 157 10.29 7.38 11.17
CA ILE A 157 10.99 6.67 10.08
C ILE A 157 12.24 6.01 10.65
N ASP A 158 12.68 4.89 10.06
CA ASP A 158 14.03 4.40 10.24
C ASP A 158 15.01 5.13 9.29
N GLU A 159 16.30 4.88 9.43
CA GLU A 159 17.36 5.54 8.63
C GLU A 159 17.64 4.82 7.30
N ILE A 160 17.06 3.66 7.07
CA ILE A 160 17.40 2.75 5.97
C ILE A 160 16.33 2.77 4.88
N GLN A 161 15.07 2.65 5.30
CA GLN A 161 13.95 2.50 4.37
C GLN A 161 13.23 3.82 4.09
N LEU A 162 12.42 3.82 3.04
CA LEU A 162 11.75 5.02 2.56
C LEU A 162 10.24 4.97 2.79
N ARG A 163 9.68 6.11 3.10
CA ARG A 163 8.24 6.33 3.03
C ARG A 163 7.92 7.74 2.55
N GLY A 164 6.75 7.90 1.99
CA GLY A 164 6.27 9.19 1.52
C GLY A 164 5.32 9.05 0.35
N THR A 165 4.91 10.18 -0.19
CA THR A 165 4.12 10.28 -1.41
C THR A 165 5.01 10.77 -2.54
N TYR A 166 5.14 9.96 -3.57
CA TYR A 166 5.98 10.24 -4.72
C TYR A 166 5.09 10.49 -5.93
N THR A 167 5.25 11.65 -6.56
CA THR A 167 4.54 11.99 -7.80
C THR A 167 5.38 11.58 -9.01
N GLY A 168 4.69 11.26 -10.14
CA GLY A 168 5.39 10.86 -11.39
C GLY A 168 6.20 9.57 -11.25
N ALA A 169 5.80 8.68 -10.34
CA ALA A 169 6.50 7.41 -10.10
C ALA A 169 6.39 6.43 -11.28
N LYS A 170 5.34 6.56 -12.10
CA LYS A 170 5.20 5.76 -13.33
C LYS A 170 6.14 6.31 -14.39
N ARG A 171 7.15 5.53 -14.74
CA ARG A 171 8.14 5.88 -15.77
C ARG A 171 8.26 4.74 -16.77
N ASN A 172 8.24 5.07 -18.05
CA ASN A 172 8.58 4.15 -19.12
C ASN A 172 10.01 4.45 -19.56
N MET A 173 10.86 3.44 -19.57
CA MET A 173 12.20 3.55 -20.12
C MET A 173 12.26 2.73 -21.41
N GLU A 174 12.62 3.37 -22.51
CA GLU A 174 12.85 2.71 -23.78
C GLU A 174 14.35 2.69 -24.07
N VAL A 175 14.89 1.49 -24.26
CA VAL A 175 16.29 1.28 -24.61
C VAL A 175 16.35 0.87 -26.07
N THR A 176 16.96 1.74 -26.90
CA THR A 176 17.07 1.55 -28.36
C THR A 176 18.43 1.01 -28.79
N THR A 177 19.31 0.68 -27.84
CA THR A 177 20.64 0.14 -28.13
C THR A 177 20.51 -1.28 -28.70
N PRO A 178 21.19 -1.60 -29.81
CA PRO A 178 21.22 -2.96 -30.35
C PRO A 178 21.76 -3.95 -29.29
N PHE A 179 21.03 -5.04 -29.08
CA PHE A 179 21.44 -6.09 -28.19
C PHE A 179 22.36 -7.07 -28.90
N ASP A 180 23.58 -7.21 -28.44
CA ASP A 180 24.52 -8.22 -28.96
C ASP A 180 24.37 -9.54 -28.19
N THR A 181 23.65 -10.49 -28.79
CA THR A 181 23.39 -11.79 -28.22
C THR A 181 24.64 -12.65 -28.03
N SER A 182 25.77 -12.29 -28.67
CA SER A 182 27.04 -13.00 -28.49
C SER A 182 27.68 -12.75 -27.13
N LEU A 183 27.30 -11.71 -26.44
CA LEU A 183 27.82 -11.34 -25.12
C LEU A 183 27.05 -11.93 -23.96
N GLY A 184 26.00 -12.70 -24.21
CA GLY A 184 25.35 -13.58 -23.23
C GLY A 184 24.42 -12.98 -22.22
N GLY A 185 24.13 -11.66 -22.23
CA GLY A 185 23.15 -11.06 -21.30
C GLY A 185 23.12 -9.55 -21.35
N ALA A 186 21.96 -8.95 -21.03
CA ALA A 186 21.82 -7.52 -20.81
C ALA A 186 21.31 -7.25 -19.39
N PHE A 187 21.92 -6.29 -18.73
CA PHE A 187 21.44 -5.74 -17.46
C PHE A 187 20.95 -4.31 -17.70
N VAL A 188 19.77 -4.00 -17.16
CA VAL A 188 19.28 -2.63 -17.04
C VAL A 188 19.00 -2.40 -15.56
N GLU A 189 19.75 -1.50 -14.93
CA GLU A 189 19.50 -0.96 -13.59
C GLU A 189 18.68 0.33 -13.65
#